data_3cf4b2aed28372e87fbcbfe019ead8c7
#
_entry.id   3cf4b2aed28372e87fbcbfe019ead8c7
#
_cell.length_a   1.000
_cell.length_b   1.000
_cell.length_c   1.000
_cell.angle_alpha   90.00
_cell.angle_beta   90.00
_cell.angle_gamma   90.00
#
_symmetry.space_group_name_H-M   'P 1'
#
loop_
_entity.id
_entity.type
_entity.pdbx_description
1 polymer ?
#
loop_
_entity_poly.entity_id
_entity_poly.type
_entity_poly.pdbx_seq_one_letter_code
_entity_poly.pdbx_strand_id
1 'polypeptide(L)'
;MTWTQADVDEAGWTPVTEEHVDDGLPLEDVAESALRVSDNLAMNIVLDELGGPEALDDAMEKDGDSTTEVTDEEPELNDVEEGSTDNTTTPAAITADLQSLLDPQRFSDDDRRVLFDWMSANETGDPLIRAGAPDGWVVRDKSGHSDAIQNDIAVVTPPDRKPIVLSVMTETDDPESEDGPAMVAAAAEAVLTEFE
;
A
#
# COMPACT_ATOMS: atom_id res chain seq x y z
N MET A 1 20.15 -1.13 -7.69
CA MET A 1 19.30 -1.75 -8.71
C MET A 1 19.44 -0.97 -9.98
N THR A 2 19.27 -1.58 -11.14
CA THR A 2 19.33 -0.91 -12.47
C THR A 2 18.22 -1.48 -13.36
N TRP A 3 17.67 -0.67 -14.20
CA TRP A 3 16.57 -1.00 -15.13
C TRP A 3 16.77 -0.26 -16.46
N THR A 4 15.91 -0.49 -17.42
CA THR A 4 15.96 0.12 -18.75
C THR A 4 14.77 1.05 -18.97
N GLN A 5 14.83 1.86 -20.04
CA GLN A 5 13.68 2.67 -20.46
C GLN A 5 12.47 1.80 -20.84
N ALA A 6 12.70 0.58 -21.33
CA ALA A 6 11.61 -0.33 -21.65
C ALA A 6 10.86 -0.79 -20.40
N ASP A 7 11.55 -1.04 -19.29
CA ASP A 7 10.94 -1.41 -18.02
C ASP A 7 10.08 -0.26 -17.45
N VAL A 8 10.55 0.99 -17.59
CA VAL A 8 9.80 2.21 -17.24
C VAL A 8 8.52 2.34 -18.08
N ASP A 9 8.66 2.18 -19.41
CA ASP A 9 7.53 2.31 -20.35
C ASP A 9 6.48 1.23 -20.12
N GLU A 10 6.87 0.04 -19.66
CA GLU A 10 5.99 -1.10 -19.36
C GLU A 10 5.24 -0.93 -18.03
N ALA A 11 5.91 -0.46 -16.98
CA ALA A 11 5.33 -0.34 -15.65
C ALA A 11 4.31 0.81 -15.48
N GLY A 12 4.35 1.82 -16.33
CA GLY A 12 3.37 2.91 -16.41
C GLY A 12 3.65 4.08 -15.44
N TRP A 13 3.18 4.02 -14.20
CA TRP A 13 3.42 5.10 -13.21
C TRP A 13 4.77 4.93 -12.51
N THR A 14 5.75 5.73 -12.90
CA THR A 14 7.16 5.57 -12.48
C THR A 14 7.83 6.90 -12.10
N PRO A 15 7.27 7.69 -11.17
CA PRO A 15 7.66 9.09 -10.94
C PRO A 15 9.10 9.27 -10.42
N VAL A 16 9.72 8.22 -9.88
CA VAL A 16 11.10 8.24 -9.39
C VAL A 16 11.99 7.41 -10.30
N THR A 17 11.58 6.20 -10.64
CA THR A 17 12.43 5.30 -11.43
C THR A 17 12.66 5.82 -12.85
N GLU A 18 11.74 6.58 -13.47
CA GLU A 18 11.95 7.22 -14.78
C GLU A 18 13.10 8.23 -14.80
N GLU A 19 13.39 8.87 -13.67
CA GLU A 19 14.48 9.85 -13.56
C GLU A 19 15.86 9.19 -13.36
N HIS A 20 15.90 7.87 -13.05
CA HIS A 20 17.11 7.15 -12.68
C HIS A 20 17.48 5.98 -13.60
N VAL A 21 17.01 5.99 -14.86
CA VAL A 21 17.28 4.93 -15.86
C VAL A 21 18.78 4.73 -16.11
N ASP A 22 19.56 5.82 -16.15
CA ASP A 22 20.98 5.75 -16.45
C ASP A 22 21.85 5.36 -15.26
N ASP A 23 21.45 5.75 -14.04
CA ASP A 23 22.27 5.66 -12.82
C ASP A 23 21.81 4.51 -11.91
N GLY A 24 20.53 4.12 -11.95
CA GLY A 24 19.91 3.22 -11.01
C GLY A 24 19.82 3.80 -9.58
N LEU A 25 19.28 3.01 -8.65
CA LEU A 25 19.16 3.37 -7.23
C LEU A 25 19.56 2.21 -6.31
N PRO A 26 19.99 2.49 -5.06
CA PRO A 26 20.04 1.47 -4.02
C PRO A 26 18.67 0.83 -3.81
N LEU A 27 18.62 -0.44 -3.42
CA LEU A 27 17.36 -1.15 -3.16
C LEU A 27 16.49 -0.45 -2.08
N GLU A 28 17.12 0.14 -1.08
CA GLU A 28 16.42 0.91 -0.04
C GLU A 28 15.64 2.10 -0.64
N ASP A 29 16.26 2.87 -1.53
CA ASP A 29 15.64 4.02 -2.19
C ASP A 29 14.52 3.59 -3.15
N VAL A 30 14.70 2.43 -3.82
CA VAL A 30 13.66 1.81 -4.66
C VAL A 30 12.45 1.42 -3.79
N ALA A 31 12.66 0.73 -2.68
CA ALA A 31 11.57 0.33 -1.77
C ALA A 31 10.87 1.56 -1.15
N GLU A 32 11.62 2.60 -0.80
CA GLU A 32 11.04 3.87 -0.35
C GLU A 32 10.13 4.49 -1.42
N SER A 33 10.56 4.49 -2.68
CA SER A 33 9.79 5.05 -3.80
C SER A 33 8.48 4.29 -4.03
N ALA A 34 8.52 2.96 -4.01
CA ALA A 34 7.33 2.11 -4.12
C ALA A 34 6.29 2.47 -3.06
N LEU A 35 6.74 2.78 -1.84
CA LEU A 35 5.84 3.05 -0.73
C LEU A 35 5.36 4.50 -0.70
N ARG A 36 6.26 5.48 -0.92
CA ARG A 36 5.95 6.92 -0.76
C ARG A 36 5.16 7.50 -1.93
N VAL A 37 5.50 7.11 -3.15
CA VAL A 37 4.89 7.69 -4.36
C VAL A 37 4.19 6.65 -5.24
N SER A 38 4.07 5.41 -4.75
CA SER A 38 3.47 4.31 -5.51
C SER A 38 4.14 4.08 -6.86
N ASP A 39 5.47 4.15 -6.93
CA ASP A 39 6.23 3.88 -8.15
C ASP A 39 6.09 2.39 -8.53
N ASN A 40 5.45 2.11 -9.67
CA ASN A 40 5.12 0.76 -10.10
C ASN A 40 6.37 -0.06 -10.41
N LEU A 41 7.32 0.51 -11.16
CA LEU A 41 8.56 -0.20 -11.46
C LEU A 41 9.38 -0.46 -10.20
N ALA A 42 9.38 0.49 -9.25
CA ALA A 42 10.03 0.27 -7.98
C ALA A 42 9.39 -0.89 -7.20
N MET A 43 8.05 -1.03 -7.23
CA MET A 43 7.36 -2.18 -6.62
C MET A 43 7.73 -3.49 -7.32
N ASN A 44 7.72 -3.54 -8.65
CA ASN A 44 8.10 -4.72 -9.42
C ASN A 44 9.54 -5.15 -9.11
N ILE A 45 10.49 -4.21 -9.05
CA ILE A 45 11.89 -4.50 -8.67
C ILE A 45 11.98 -5.10 -7.26
N VAL A 46 11.22 -4.59 -6.29
CA VAL A 46 11.18 -5.15 -4.93
C VAL A 46 10.59 -6.55 -4.95
N LEU A 47 9.53 -6.76 -5.72
CA LEU A 47 8.86 -8.05 -5.86
C LEU A 47 9.78 -9.09 -6.51
N ASP A 48 10.50 -8.72 -7.55
CA ASP A 48 11.54 -9.55 -8.20
C ASP A 48 12.64 -9.97 -7.23
N GLU A 49 13.14 -9.07 -6.39
CA GLU A 49 14.15 -9.37 -5.36
C GLU A 49 13.61 -10.34 -4.28
N LEU A 50 12.31 -10.37 -4.05
CA LEU A 50 11.65 -11.35 -3.17
C LEU A 50 11.47 -12.71 -3.85
N GLY A 51 11.55 -12.77 -5.18
CA GLY A 51 11.34 -13.98 -5.98
C GLY A 51 10.05 -13.99 -6.79
N GLY A 52 9.44 -12.83 -7.00
CA GLY A 52 8.23 -12.60 -7.77
C GLY A 52 6.93 -12.71 -6.97
N PRO A 53 5.77 -12.54 -7.63
CA PRO A 53 4.44 -12.60 -7.02
C PRO A 53 4.18 -13.86 -6.21
N GLU A 54 4.48 -15.04 -6.77
CA GLU A 54 4.31 -16.34 -6.10
C GLU A 54 5.10 -16.43 -4.76
N ALA A 55 6.28 -15.83 -4.70
CA ALA A 55 7.08 -15.84 -3.48
C ALA A 55 6.51 -14.93 -2.39
N LEU A 56 5.89 -13.81 -2.77
CA LEU A 56 5.17 -12.94 -1.84
C LEU A 56 3.90 -13.64 -1.35
N ASP A 57 3.11 -14.22 -2.24
CA ASP A 57 1.91 -14.99 -1.90
C ASP A 57 2.22 -16.12 -0.91
N ASP A 58 3.21 -16.96 -1.22
CA ASP A 58 3.76 -17.99 -0.35
C ASP A 58 4.19 -17.45 1.04
N ALA A 59 4.75 -16.25 1.09
CA ALA A 59 5.16 -15.63 2.35
C ALA A 59 3.97 -15.18 3.18
N MET A 60 2.94 -14.60 2.57
CA MET A 60 1.70 -14.21 3.23
C MET A 60 0.95 -15.43 3.76
N GLU A 61 0.84 -16.52 2.98
CA GLU A 61 0.23 -17.79 3.42
C GLU A 61 0.97 -18.37 4.65
N LYS A 62 2.30 -18.40 4.63
CA LYS A 62 3.12 -18.85 5.78
C LYS A 62 2.92 -18.00 7.02
N ASP A 63 2.61 -16.73 6.84
CA ASP A 63 2.33 -15.78 7.92
C ASP A 63 0.88 -15.87 8.43
N GLY A 64 0.04 -16.64 7.76
CA GLY A 64 -1.32 -16.97 8.18
C GLY A 64 -2.42 -16.29 7.37
N ASP A 65 -2.07 -15.50 6.36
CA ASP A 65 -3.03 -15.01 5.39
C ASP A 65 -3.19 -16.03 4.25
N SER A 66 -4.35 -16.67 4.20
CA SER A 66 -4.76 -17.60 3.14
C SER A 66 -5.88 -17.02 2.28
N THR A 67 -6.05 -15.71 2.30
CA THR A 67 -7.14 -14.99 1.65
C THR A 67 -6.61 -14.09 0.53
N THR A 68 -5.49 -13.43 0.77
CA THR A 68 -4.82 -12.59 -0.22
C THR A 68 -4.17 -13.49 -1.26
N GLU A 69 -4.38 -13.18 -2.53
CA GLU A 69 -3.73 -13.84 -3.66
C GLU A 69 -2.96 -12.80 -4.47
N VAL A 70 -1.66 -13.06 -4.70
CA VAL A 70 -0.75 -12.21 -5.49
C VAL A 70 -0.25 -13.01 -6.67
N THR A 71 -0.72 -12.68 -7.88
CA THR A 71 -0.43 -13.44 -9.09
C THR A 71 0.38 -12.66 -10.13
N ASP A 72 0.25 -11.35 -10.15
CA ASP A 72 0.82 -10.49 -11.17
C ASP A 72 1.61 -9.33 -10.57
N GLU A 73 2.35 -8.63 -11.42
CA GLU A 73 3.08 -7.40 -11.14
C GLU A 73 2.31 -6.19 -11.66
N GLU A 74 2.83 -4.99 -11.44
CA GLU A 74 2.30 -3.76 -12.05
C GLU A 74 2.67 -3.68 -13.54
N PRO A 75 1.76 -3.26 -14.41
CA PRO A 75 0.39 -2.81 -14.13
C PRO A 75 -0.68 -3.92 -14.19
N GLU A 76 -0.32 -5.14 -14.58
CA GLU A 76 -1.24 -6.25 -14.86
C GLU A 76 -2.05 -6.66 -13.62
N LEU A 77 -1.52 -6.46 -12.41
CA LEU A 77 -2.24 -6.76 -11.17
C LEU A 77 -3.57 -5.99 -11.02
N ASN A 78 -3.77 -4.93 -11.82
CA ASN A 78 -5.01 -4.16 -11.85
C ASN A 78 -6.07 -4.74 -12.80
N ASP A 79 -5.70 -5.68 -13.68
CA ASP A 79 -6.59 -6.30 -14.67
C ASP A 79 -7.28 -7.56 -14.09
N VAL A 80 -8.14 -7.38 -13.09
CA VAL A 80 -8.84 -8.49 -12.42
C VAL A 80 -10.13 -8.82 -13.15
N GLU A 81 -10.30 -10.07 -13.62
CA GLU A 81 -11.53 -10.55 -14.24
C GLU A 81 -12.67 -10.63 -13.21
N GLU A 82 -13.90 -10.32 -13.63
CA GLU A 82 -15.09 -10.41 -12.77
C GLU A 82 -15.24 -11.82 -12.17
N GLY A 83 -15.17 -11.91 -10.84
CA GLY A 83 -15.29 -13.17 -10.08
C GLY A 83 -13.98 -13.94 -9.92
N SER A 84 -12.84 -13.42 -10.42
CA SER A 84 -11.52 -13.93 -10.03
C SER A 84 -11.16 -13.50 -8.62
N THR A 85 -10.24 -14.26 -7.99
CA THR A 85 -9.59 -13.90 -6.73
C THR A 85 -8.13 -13.48 -6.95
N ASP A 86 -7.64 -13.52 -8.19
CA ASP A 86 -6.29 -13.10 -8.54
C ASP A 86 -6.07 -11.63 -8.15
N ASN A 87 -4.95 -11.33 -7.54
CA ASN A 87 -4.58 -9.98 -7.06
C ASN A 87 -5.62 -9.32 -6.14
N THR A 88 -6.32 -10.13 -5.34
CA THR A 88 -7.35 -9.63 -4.41
C THR A 88 -7.02 -9.95 -2.97
N THR A 89 -7.64 -9.19 -2.08
CA THR A 89 -7.63 -9.42 -0.63
C THR A 89 -8.99 -9.03 -0.03
N THR A 90 -9.11 -9.12 1.28
CA THR A 90 -10.24 -8.56 2.03
C THR A 90 -9.77 -7.51 3.03
N PRO A 91 -10.62 -6.54 3.43
CA PRO A 91 -10.27 -5.59 4.48
C PRO A 91 -9.79 -6.26 5.77
N ALA A 92 -10.35 -7.43 6.11
CA ALA A 92 -9.96 -8.17 7.30
C ALA A 92 -8.57 -8.79 7.19
N ALA A 93 -8.23 -9.38 6.04
CA ALA A 93 -6.94 -10.02 5.79
C ALA A 93 -5.82 -8.98 5.81
N ILE A 94 -5.90 -7.96 4.98
CA ILE A 94 -4.85 -6.92 4.90
C ILE A 94 -4.72 -6.12 6.22
N THR A 95 -5.79 -5.98 7.00
CA THR A 95 -5.71 -5.38 8.34
C THR A 95 -4.92 -6.27 9.30
N ALA A 96 -5.10 -7.59 9.22
CA ALA A 96 -4.35 -8.53 10.05
C ALA A 96 -2.86 -8.55 9.67
N ASP A 97 -2.54 -8.48 8.39
CA ASP A 97 -1.16 -8.40 7.91
C ASP A 97 -0.48 -7.13 8.38
N LEU A 98 -1.13 -5.97 8.17
CA LEU A 98 -0.61 -4.70 8.65
C LEU A 98 -0.46 -4.70 10.18
N GLN A 99 -1.37 -5.34 10.92
CA GLN A 99 -1.25 -5.48 12.36
C GLN A 99 -0.05 -6.36 12.75
N SER A 100 0.31 -7.37 11.94
CA SER A 100 1.46 -8.23 12.20
C SER A 100 2.79 -7.46 12.19
N LEU A 101 2.87 -6.36 11.42
CA LEU A 101 4.04 -5.48 11.39
C LEU A 101 4.29 -4.75 12.72
N LEU A 102 3.27 -4.66 13.58
CA LEU A 102 3.40 -4.07 14.92
C LEU A 102 4.00 -5.05 15.95
N ASP A 103 4.11 -6.34 15.63
CA ASP A 103 4.63 -7.35 16.55
C ASP A 103 6.16 -7.26 16.67
N PRO A 104 6.69 -6.89 17.88
CA PRO A 104 8.13 -6.79 18.09
C PRO A 104 8.87 -8.13 18.05
N GLN A 105 8.16 -9.25 18.01
CA GLN A 105 8.75 -10.57 17.86
C GLN A 105 9.02 -10.93 16.39
N ARG A 106 8.36 -10.25 15.46
CA ARG A 106 8.47 -10.49 14.02
C ARG A 106 9.41 -9.49 13.33
N PHE A 107 9.35 -8.23 13.72
CA PHE A 107 10.13 -7.15 13.11
C PHE A 107 10.94 -6.42 14.17
N SER A 108 12.18 -6.08 13.85
CA SER A 108 13.02 -5.27 14.73
C SER A 108 12.45 -3.85 14.88
N ASP A 109 12.87 -3.14 15.95
CA ASP A 109 12.48 -1.73 16.12
C ASP A 109 13.01 -0.84 15.00
N ASP A 110 14.18 -1.19 14.44
CA ASP A 110 14.78 -0.44 13.34
C ASP A 110 14.00 -0.66 12.03
N ASP A 111 13.62 -1.89 11.69
CA ASP A 111 12.84 -2.19 10.49
C ASP A 111 11.47 -1.48 10.54
N ARG A 112 10.78 -1.58 11.69
CA ARG A 112 9.50 -0.88 11.88
C ARG A 112 9.64 0.63 11.79
N ARG A 113 10.71 1.20 12.33
CA ARG A 113 10.97 2.64 12.23
C ARG A 113 11.14 3.07 10.78
N VAL A 114 11.94 2.37 9.99
CA VAL A 114 12.14 2.67 8.57
C VAL A 114 10.81 2.61 7.81
N LEU A 115 10.07 1.50 7.95
CA LEU A 115 8.77 1.34 7.29
C LEU A 115 7.80 2.46 7.69
N PHE A 116 7.68 2.78 8.97
CA PHE A 116 6.76 3.81 9.45
C PHE A 116 7.19 5.23 9.09
N ASP A 117 8.49 5.49 8.96
CA ASP A 117 8.99 6.77 8.45
C ASP A 117 8.55 6.93 6.97
N TRP A 118 8.69 5.91 6.15
CA TRP A 118 8.23 5.92 4.76
C TRP A 118 6.71 6.05 4.66
N MET A 119 5.94 5.27 5.41
CA MET A 119 4.47 5.36 5.43
C MET A 119 3.97 6.75 5.90
N SER A 120 4.67 7.38 6.86
CA SER A 120 4.34 8.74 7.30
C SER A 120 4.57 9.79 6.21
N ALA A 121 5.50 9.51 5.30
CA ALA A 121 5.88 10.36 4.19
C ALA A 121 5.19 9.97 2.87
N ASN A 122 4.20 9.08 2.89
CA ASN A 122 3.38 8.75 1.73
C ASN A 122 2.72 10.02 1.16
N GLU A 123 2.92 10.26 -0.14
CA GLU A 123 2.47 11.47 -0.83
C GLU A 123 1.10 11.27 -1.52
N THR A 124 0.58 10.04 -1.53
CA THR A 124 -0.68 9.68 -2.20
C THR A 124 -1.87 9.54 -1.23
N GLY A 125 -1.64 9.62 0.09
CA GLY A 125 -2.64 9.35 1.12
C GLY A 125 -3.40 10.57 1.66
N ASP A 126 -2.98 11.80 1.34
CA ASP A 126 -3.55 13.02 1.95
C ASP A 126 -5.08 13.14 1.88
N PRO A 127 -5.76 12.80 0.74
CA PRO A 127 -7.22 12.92 0.64
C PRO A 127 -7.99 11.71 1.21
N LEU A 128 -7.30 10.71 1.76
CA LEU A 128 -7.84 9.40 2.14
C LEU A 128 -8.05 9.29 3.67
N ILE A 129 -7.54 8.24 4.32
CA ILE A 129 -7.67 8.05 5.79
C ILE A 129 -7.15 9.27 6.54
N ARG A 130 -6.09 9.93 6.06
CA ARG A 130 -5.56 11.16 6.69
C ARG A 130 -6.60 12.26 6.78
N ALA A 131 -7.39 12.46 5.72
CA ALA A 131 -8.44 13.48 5.68
C ALA A 131 -9.60 13.19 6.66
N GLY A 132 -9.83 11.91 6.97
CA GLY A 132 -10.87 11.49 7.93
C GLY A 132 -10.37 11.34 9.36
N ALA A 133 -9.07 11.48 9.61
CA ALA A 133 -8.52 11.33 10.96
C ALA A 133 -8.69 12.61 11.79
N PRO A 134 -8.94 12.49 13.12
CA PRO A 134 -9.01 13.64 14.01
C PRO A 134 -7.70 14.43 14.06
N ASP A 135 -7.80 15.73 14.28
CA ASP A 135 -6.65 16.63 14.36
C ASP A 135 -5.58 16.16 15.36
N GLY A 136 -4.33 16.14 14.92
CA GLY A 136 -3.17 15.79 15.74
C GLY A 136 -2.92 14.29 15.89
N TRP A 137 -3.72 13.43 15.25
CA TRP A 137 -3.41 12.02 15.16
C TRP A 137 -2.36 11.77 14.07
N VAL A 138 -1.48 10.80 14.30
CA VAL A 138 -0.46 10.43 13.32
C VAL A 138 -0.99 9.28 12.46
N VAL A 139 -1.08 9.51 11.17
CA VAL A 139 -1.49 8.51 10.17
C VAL A 139 -0.27 8.07 9.37
N ARG A 140 -0.10 6.77 9.26
CA ARG A 140 0.93 6.11 8.44
C ARG A 140 0.19 5.17 7.52
N ASP A 141 0.17 5.47 6.25
CA ASP A 141 -0.72 4.82 5.29
C ASP A 141 -0.02 4.41 4.00
N LYS A 142 -0.70 3.53 3.28
CA LYS A 142 -0.42 3.20 1.89
C LYS A 142 -1.72 3.11 1.11
N SER A 143 -1.82 3.93 0.09
CA SER A 143 -2.97 3.97 -0.80
C SER A 143 -2.84 2.98 -1.96
N GLY A 144 -3.98 2.63 -2.56
CA GLY A 144 -4.09 1.94 -3.83
C GLY A 144 -5.24 2.55 -4.65
N HIS A 145 -5.03 2.68 -5.95
CA HIS A 145 -6.03 3.23 -6.87
C HIS A 145 -5.94 2.53 -8.22
N SER A 146 -7.07 2.11 -8.74
CA SER A 146 -7.25 1.65 -10.12
C SER A 146 -8.69 1.86 -10.54
N ASP A 147 -8.93 2.59 -11.63
CA ASP A 147 -10.27 2.87 -12.16
C ASP A 147 -11.29 3.26 -11.07
N ALA A 148 -12.32 2.40 -10.87
CA ALA A 148 -13.37 2.59 -9.87
C ALA A 148 -12.92 2.35 -8.42
N ILE A 149 -11.74 1.78 -8.21
CA ILE A 149 -11.27 1.32 -6.90
C ILE A 149 -10.41 2.41 -6.24
N GLN A 150 -10.70 2.70 -4.98
CA GLN A 150 -9.86 3.51 -4.11
C GLN A 150 -9.73 2.85 -2.76
N ASN A 151 -8.51 2.45 -2.42
CA ASN A 151 -8.18 1.77 -1.18
C ASN A 151 -7.17 2.56 -0.37
N ASP A 152 -7.20 2.39 0.95
CA ASP A 152 -6.17 2.89 1.84
C ASP A 152 -6.06 2.00 3.08
N ILE A 153 -4.82 1.71 3.51
CA ILE A 153 -4.52 0.96 4.72
C ILE A 153 -3.61 1.80 5.61
N ALA A 154 -3.88 1.83 6.91
CA ALA A 154 -3.17 2.72 7.82
C ALA A 154 -2.93 2.17 9.22
N VAL A 155 -1.82 2.61 9.81
CA VAL A 155 -1.58 2.59 11.25
C VAL A 155 -1.82 4.00 11.79
N VAL A 156 -2.96 4.21 12.42
CA VAL A 156 -3.39 5.48 12.98
C VAL A 156 -3.05 5.52 14.47
N THR A 157 -2.30 6.52 14.89
CA THR A 157 -1.85 6.65 16.29
C THR A 157 -2.47 7.89 16.94
N PRO A 158 -3.49 7.72 17.80
CA PRO A 158 -4.03 8.80 18.62
C PRO A 158 -3.00 9.28 19.64
N PRO A 159 -3.08 10.55 20.12
CA PRO A 159 -2.29 11.00 21.25
C PRO A 159 -2.56 10.13 22.50
N ASP A 160 -1.52 9.68 23.17
CA ASP A 160 -1.56 8.93 24.45
C ASP A 160 -2.34 7.59 24.41
N ARG A 161 -2.58 7.03 23.22
CA ARG A 161 -3.28 5.74 23.04
C ARG A 161 -2.46 4.77 22.17
N LYS A 162 -2.86 3.51 22.17
CA LYS A 162 -2.29 2.50 21.28
C LYS A 162 -2.70 2.77 19.84
N PRO A 163 -1.86 2.39 18.87
CA PRO A 163 -2.22 2.46 17.46
C PRO A 163 -3.51 1.69 17.14
N ILE A 164 -4.26 2.23 16.19
CA ILE A 164 -5.41 1.59 15.53
C ILE A 164 -4.95 1.20 14.14
N VAL A 165 -5.21 -0.04 13.73
CA VAL A 165 -5.00 -0.49 12.35
C VAL A 165 -6.33 -0.42 11.62
N LEU A 166 -6.35 0.26 10.49
CA LEU A 166 -7.55 0.52 9.69
C LEU A 166 -7.27 0.24 8.22
N SER A 167 -8.19 -0.47 7.58
CA SER A 167 -8.23 -0.63 6.12
C SER A 167 -9.59 -0.17 5.62
N VAL A 168 -9.58 0.66 4.60
CA VAL A 168 -10.78 1.12 3.90
C VAL A 168 -10.62 0.77 2.43
N MET A 169 -11.56 -0.02 1.92
CA MET A 169 -11.62 -0.42 0.52
C MET A 169 -12.94 0.04 -0.06
N THR A 170 -12.88 0.76 -1.17
CA THR A 170 -14.06 1.33 -1.83
C THR A 170 -14.02 1.07 -3.32
N GLU A 171 -15.21 0.91 -3.89
CA GLU A 171 -15.44 0.82 -5.32
C GLU A 171 -16.64 1.70 -5.67
N THR A 172 -16.56 2.41 -6.77
CA THR A 172 -17.65 3.22 -7.31
C THR A 172 -18.32 2.49 -8.48
N ASP A 173 -19.62 2.74 -8.70
CA ASP A 173 -20.36 2.16 -9.85
C ASP A 173 -19.90 2.74 -11.21
N ASP A 174 -19.20 3.86 -11.19
CA ASP A 174 -18.70 4.57 -12.37
C ASP A 174 -17.17 4.70 -12.27
N PRO A 175 -16.39 4.06 -13.16
CA PRO A 175 -14.94 4.15 -13.17
C PRO A 175 -14.38 5.57 -13.39
N GLU A 176 -15.19 6.48 -13.93
CA GLU A 176 -14.83 7.90 -14.08
C GLU A 176 -15.18 8.74 -12.84
N SER A 177 -15.69 8.12 -11.76
CA SER A 177 -16.08 8.85 -10.54
C SER A 177 -14.86 9.32 -9.76
N GLU A 178 -14.89 10.60 -9.37
CA GLU A 178 -13.89 11.21 -8.46
C GLU A 178 -14.28 11.09 -6.97
N ASP A 179 -15.31 10.32 -6.63
CA ASP A 179 -15.85 10.22 -5.26
C ASP A 179 -15.03 9.29 -4.35
N GLY A 180 -14.21 8.40 -4.91
CA GLY A 180 -13.43 7.40 -4.18
C GLY A 180 -12.67 7.95 -2.96
N PRO A 181 -11.85 9.00 -3.11
CA PRO A 181 -11.14 9.58 -1.97
C PRO A 181 -12.05 10.09 -0.85
N ALA A 182 -13.17 10.74 -1.21
CA ALA A 182 -14.13 11.24 -0.23
C ALA A 182 -14.85 10.10 0.51
N MET A 183 -15.11 8.98 -0.16
CA MET A 183 -15.69 7.77 0.45
C MET A 183 -14.73 7.18 1.48
N VAL A 184 -13.43 7.06 1.15
CA VAL A 184 -12.40 6.59 2.08
C VAL A 184 -12.31 7.51 3.30
N ALA A 185 -12.22 8.83 3.09
CA ALA A 185 -12.14 9.80 4.18
C ALA A 185 -13.37 9.76 5.10
N ALA A 186 -14.58 9.69 4.53
CA ALA A 186 -15.82 9.62 5.31
C ALA A 186 -15.93 8.31 6.12
N ALA A 187 -15.49 7.18 5.56
CA ALA A 187 -15.45 5.91 6.28
C ALA A 187 -14.45 5.96 7.43
N ALA A 188 -13.28 6.53 7.20
CA ALA A 188 -12.26 6.71 8.24
C ALA A 188 -12.75 7.62 9.36
N GLU A 189 -13.36 8.77 9.04
CA GLU A 189 -13.95 9.71 10.03
C GLU A 189 -14.99 9.00 10.89
N ALA A 190 -15.92 8.25 10.27
CA ALA A 190 -16.98 7.55 10.97
C ALA A 190 -16.46 6.53 11.98
N VAL A 191 -15.34 5.86 11.66
CA VAL A 191 -14.71 4.88 12.57
C VAL A 191 -13.85 5.57 13.62
N LEU A 192 -12.98 6.49 13.22
CA LEU A 192 -11.96 7.05 14.12
C LEU A 192 -12.53 7.97 15.18
N THR A 193 -13.65 8.67 14.92
CA THR A 193 -14.36 9.49 15.92
C THR A 193 -14.89 8.67 17.10
N GLU A 194 -15.16 7.39 16.94
CA GLU A 194 -15.57 6.52 18.05
C GLU A 194 -14.43 6.26 19.06
N PHE A 195 -13.22 6.62 18.73
CA PHE A 195 -12.02 6.46 19.56
C PHE A 195 -11.49 7.78 20.16
N GLU A 196 -12.16 8.90 19.98
CA GLU A 196 -11.82 10.20 20.59
C GLU A 196 -11.95 10.28 22.13
#